data_bbb975e697802bb8aa331ffaccc3b6bb
#
_entry.id   bbb975e697802bb8aa331ffaccc3b6bb
#
_cell.length_a   1.000
_cell.length_b   1.000
_cell.length_c   1.000
_cell.angle_alpha   90.00
_cell.angle_beta   90.00
_cell.angle_gamma   90.00
#
_symmetry.space_group_name_H-M   'P 1'
#
loop_
_entity.id
_entity.type
_entity.pdbx_description
1 polymer ?
#
loop_
_entity_poly.entity_id
_entity_poly.type
_entity_poly.pdbx_seq_one_letter_code
_entity_poly.pdbx_strand_id
1 'polypeptide(L)'
;PSIVLADEPTGNLDSRSGIEVMAVLQDLNEQGITVVLVTHDDRVARHAERVVHVFDGKVRDDVIITDRIIASRELAELSVGEVTG
;
A
#
# COMPACT_ATOMS: atom_id res chain seq x y z
N PRO A 1 -4.63 -15.88 13.65
CA PRO A 1 -4.38 -14.69 12.85
C PRO A 1 -4.39 -15.00 11.35
N SER A 2 -4.96 -14.11 10.59
CA SER A 2 -5.07 -14.25 9.13
C SER A 2 -3.99 -13.42 8.43
N ILE A 3 -3.53 -13.94 7.30
CA ILE A 3 -2.54 -13.25 6.47
C ILE A 3 -3.09 -13.14 5.06
N VAL A 4 -3.01 -11.94 4.49
CA VAL A 4 -3.35 -11.69 3.09
C VAL A 4 -2.07 -11.39 2.34
N LEU A 5 -1.85 -12.09 1.23
CA LEU A 5 -0.72 -11.83 0.34
C LEU A 5 -1.23 -11.11 -0.90
N ALA A 6 -0.74 -9.92 -1.14
CA ALA A 6 -1.08 -9.12 -2.31
C ALA A 6 0.18 -8.93 -3.16
N ASP A 7 0.18 -9.56 -4.34
CA ASP A 7 1.32 -9.54 -5.26
C ASP A 7 1.04 -8.54 -6.37
N GLU A 8 1.79 -7.45 -6.39
CA GLU A 8 1.62 -6.33 -7.33
C GLU A 8 0.15 -5.92 -7.46
N PRO A 9 -0.52 -5.58 -6.34
CA PRO A 9 -1.98 -5.43 -6.33
C PRO A 9 -2.49 -4.26 -7.18
N THR A 10 -1.63 -3.33 -7.56
CA THR A 10 -2.02 -2.14 -8.33
C THR A 10 -1.41 -2.13 -9.73
N GLY A 11 -0.79 -3.21 -10.17
CA GLY A 11 0.08 -3.25 -11.34
C GLY A 11 -0.54 -2.79 -12.66
N ASN A 12 -1.81 -3.06 -12.88
CA ASN A 12 -2.49 -2.71 -14.14
C ASN A 12 -3.64 -1.72 -13.94
N LEU A 13 -3.67 -1.04 -12.78
CA LEU A 13 -4.75 -0.13 -12.44
C LEU A 13 -4.33 1.32 -12.64
N ASP A 14 -5.29 2.19 -12.93
CA ASP A 14 -5.04 3.62 -12.93
C ASP A 14 -4.78 4.11 -11.48
N SER A 15 -4.38 5.36 -11.33
CA SER A 15 -3.99 5.91 -10.03
C SER A 15 -5.11 5.82 -8.99
N ARG A 16 -6.33 6.17 -9.37
CA ARG A 16 -7.45 6.15 -8.44
C ARG A 16 -7.81 4.72 -8.02
N SER A 17 -7.94 3.82 -8.98
CA SER A 17 -8.26 2.42 -8.69
C SER A 17 -7.18 1.76 -7.85
N GLY A 18 -5.92 2.08 -8.12
CA GLY A 18 -4.80 1.59 -7.32
C GLY A 18 -4.90 2.04 -5.87
N ILE A 19 -5.22 3.31 -5.64
CA ILE A 19 -5.40 3.84 -4.29
C ILE A 19 -6.58 3.18 -3.58
N GLU A 20 -7.68 2.92 -4.31
CA GLU A 20 -8.83 2.22 -3.76
C GLU A 20 -8.47 0.83 -3.27
N VAL A 21 -7.67 0.09 -4.04
CA VAL A 21 -7.18 -1.22 -3.63
C VAL A 21 -6.33 -1.11 -2.37
N MET A 22 -5.44 -0.12 -2.32
CA MET A 22 -4.61 0.10 -1.13
C MET A 22 -5.45 0.45 0.09
N ALA A 23 -6.54 1.21 -0.08
CA ALA A 23 -7.44 1.53 1.01
C ALA A 23 -8.09 0.28 1.58
N VAL A 24 -8.52 -0.65 0.74
CA VAL A 24 -9.09 -1.92 1.18
C VAL A 24 -8.06 -2.72 1.97
N LEU A 25 -6.83 -2.81 1.47
CA LEU A 25 -5.77 -3.57 2.13
C LEU A 25 -5.40 -2.95 3.48
N GLN A 26 -5.33 -1.63 3.56
CA GLN A 26 -5.05 -0.94 4.83
C GLN A 26 -6.18 -1.13 5.83
N ASP A 27 -7.44 -1.12 5.36
CA ASP A 27 -8.59 -1.38 6.22
C ASP A 27 -8.54 -2.78 6.82
N LEU A 28 -8.22 -3.80 6.02
CA LEU A 28 -8.02 -5.15 6.51
C LEU A 28 -6.94 -5.22 7.57
N ASN A 29 -5.84 -4.51 7.34
CA ASN A 29 -4.74 -4.47 8.30
C ASN A 29 -5.16 -3.84 9.62
N GLU A 30 -5.96 -2.78 9.57
CA GLU A 30 -6.48 -2.14 10.78
C GLU A 30 -7.42 -3.05 11.56
N GLN A 31 -8.08 -3.98 10.88
CA GLN A 31 -8.92 -4.98 11.53
C GLN A 31 -8.14 -6.12 12.17
N GLY A 32 -6.83 -6.07 12.11
CA GLY A 32 -5.96 -7.07 12.74
C GLY A 32 -5.44 -8.13 11.77
N ILE A 33 -5.69 -8.00 10.48
CA ILE A 33 -5.19 -8.92 9.47
C ILE A 33 -3.81 -8.47 9.02
N THR A 34 -2.85 -9.37 9.01
CA THR A 34 -1.51 -9.09 8.47
C THR A 34 -1.59 -9.06 6.95
N VAL A 35 -1.17 -7.96 6.33
CA VAL A 35 -1.16 -7.83 4.88
C VAL A 35 0.29 -7.76 4.41
N VAL A 36 0.66 -8.68 3.52
CA VAL A 36 1.99 -8.72 2.91
C VAL A 36 1.87 -8.26 1.47
N LEU A 37 2.54 -7.16 1.15
CA LEU A 37 2.56 -6.61 -0.21
C LEU A 37 3.86 -6.98 -0.89
N VAL A 38 3.76 -7.52 -2.10
CA VAL A 38 4.92 -7.74 -2.96
C VAL A 38 4.82 -6.74 -4.11
N THR A 39 5.77 -5.82 -4.19
CA THR A 39 5.71 -4.77 -5.19
C THR A 39 7.11 -4.24 -5.53
N HIS A 40 7.27 -3.77 -6.77
CA HIS A 40 8.44 -3.02 -7.23
C HIS A 40 8.16 -1.51 -7.22
N ASP A 41 6.97 -1.09 -6.86
CA ASP A 41 6.56 0.31 -6.86
C ASP A 41 6.80 0.92 -5.47
N ASP A 42 7.74 1.86 -5.39
CA ASP A 42 8.08 2.53 -4.13
C ASP A 42 6.89 3.26 -3.53
N ARG A 43 6.01 3.81 -4.35
CA ARG A 43 4.83 4.51 -3.85
C ARG A 43 3.88 3.56 -3.14
N VAL A 44 3.67 2.36 -3.70
CA VAL A 44 2.86 1.33 -3.06
C VAL A 44 3.51 0.89 -1.74
N ALA A 45 4.83 0.71 -1.75
CA ALA A 45 5.56 0.30 -0.55
C ALA A 45 5.42 1.32 0.59
N ARG A 46 5.29 2.61 0.28
CA ARG A 46 5.15 3.65 1.29
C ARG A 46 3.80 3.62 2.01
N HIS A 47 2.86 2.83 1.55
CA HIS A 47 1.60 2.59 2.26
C HIS A 47 1.75 1.55 3.37
N ALA A 48 2.85 0.83 3.41
CA ALA A 48 3.10 -0.21 4.40
C ALA A 48 3.69 0.36 5.69
N GLU A 49 3.53 -0.39 6.76
CA GLU A 49 4.15 -0.04 8.05
C GLU A 49 5.62 -0.45 8.09
N ARG A 50 5.98 -1.45 7.30
CA ARG A 50 7.34 -2.00 7.28
C ARG A 50 7.68 -2.43 5.86
N VAL A 51 8.86 -2.10 5.42
CA VAL A 51 9.35 -2.45 4.09
C VAL A 51 10.59 -3.31 4.22
N VAL A 52 10.57 -4.48 3.59
CA VAL A 52 11.71 -5.38 3.52
C VAL A 52 12.16 -5.44 2.07
N HIS A 53 13.39 -5.04 1.82
CA HIS A 53 13.96 -5.12 0.48
C HIS A 53 14.74 -6.42 0.32
N VAL A 54 14.43 -7.15 -0.76
CA VAL A 54 15.04 -8.43 -1.06
C VAL A 54 15.79 -8.31 -2.39
N PHE A 55 17.03 -8.77 -2.42
CA PHE A 55 17.85 -8.79 -3.61
C PHE A 55 18.59 -10.14 -3.69
N ASP A 56 18.48 -10.80 -4.84
CA ASP A 56 19.06 -12.14 -5.06
C ASP A 56 18.65 -13.15 -3.99
N GLY A 57 17.38 -13.12 -3.59
CA GLY A 57 16.86 -14.03 -2.58
C GLY A 57 17.30 -13.77 -1.16
N LYS A 58 17.99 -12.64 -0.93
CA LYS A 58 18.47 -12.27 0.39
C LYS A 58 17.86 -10.95 0.85
N VAL A 59 17.56 -10.84 2.13
CA VAL A 59 17.08 -9.59 2.71
C VAL A 59 18.22 -8.58 2.72
N ARG A 60 18.00 -7.47 2.04
CA ARG A 60 18.99 -6.39 1.93
C ARG A 60 18.82 -5.38 3.05
N ASP A 61 17.59 -4.99 3.33
CA ASP A 61 17.30 -4.13 4.46
C ASP A 61 15.85 -4.34 4.92
N ASP A 62 15.51 -3.74 6.05
CA ASP A 62 14.23 -3.86 6.69
C ASP A 62 13.97 -2.53 7.41
N VAL A 63 13.03 -1.77 6.91
CA VAL A 63 12.78 -0.40 7.36
C VAL A 63 11.35 -0.26 7.86
N ILE A 64 11.19 0.36 9.03
CA ILE A 64 9.86 0.70 9.54
C ILE A 64 9.49 2.09 9.02
N ILE A 65 8.30 2.19 8.44
CA ILE A 65 7.78 3.44 7.91
C ILE A 65 6.93 4.09 8.99
N THR A 66 7.38 5.22 9.51
CA THR A 66 6.69 5.91 10.60
C THR A 66 5.60 6.87 10.12
N ASP A 67 5.69 7.30 8.86
CA ASP A 67 4.74 8.25 8.26
C ASP A 67 4.14 7.68 6.98
N ARG A 68 3.59 6.47 7.08
CA ARG A 68 3.03 5.79 5.91
C ARG A 68 1.91 6.60 5.26
N ILE A 69 1.79 6.45 3.95
CA ILE A 69 0.70 7.06 3.19
C ILE A 69 -0.60 6.34 3.53
N ILE A 70 -1.64 7.10 3.85
CA ILE A 70 -2.96 6.54 4.17
C ILE A 70 -3.86 6.70 2.94
N ALA A 71 -4.22 5.57 2.33
CA ALA A 71 -4.95 5.55 1.07
C ALA A 71 -6.32 6.22 1.17
N SER A 72 -7.02 6.08 2.28
CA SER A 72 -8.32 6.74 2.46
C SER A 72 -8.20 8.27 2.42
N ARG A 73 -7.09 8.81 2.92
CA ARG A 73 -6.82 10.25 2.84
C ARG A 73 -6.49 10.67 1.42
N GLU A 74 -5.74 9.85 0.68
CA GLU A 74 -5.45 10.12 -0.72
C GLU A 74 -6.73 10.18 -1.54
N LEU A 75 -7.66 9.26 -1.31
CA LEU A 75 -8.95 9.25 -2.02
C LEU A 75 -9.75 10.50 -1.72
N ALA A 76 -9.76 10.96 -0.47
CA ALA A 76 -10.44 12.18 -0.10
C ALA A 76 -9.84 13.40 -0.82
N GLU A 77 -8.53 13.47 -0.92
CA GLU A 77 -7.84 14.56 -1.62
C GLU A 77 -8.14 14.55 -3.12
N LEU A 78 -8.19 13.36 -3.74
CA LEU A 78 -8.56 13.24 -5.14
C LEU A 78 -10.00 13.69 -5.39
N SER A 79 -10.92 13.33 -4.49
CA SER A 79 -12.31 13.74 -4.62
C SER A 79 -12.48 15.25 -4.52
N VAL A 80 -11.75 15.91 -3.63
CA VAL A 80 -11.73 17.36 -3.53
C VAL A 80 -11.20 17.99 -4.81
N GLY A 81 -10.11 17.44 -5.36
CA GLY A 81 -9.56 17.90 -6.62
C GLY A 81 -10.53 17.77 -7.78
N GLU A 82 -11.28 16.68 -7.84
CA GLU A 82 -12.30 16.46 -8.87
C GLU A 82 -13.44 17.46 -8.78
N VAL A 83 -13.86 17.80 -7.57
CA VAL A 83 -14.95 18.76 -7.34
C VAL A 83 -14.53 20.17 -7.75
N THR A 84 -13.29 20.55 -7.51
CA THR A 84 -12.80 21.87 -7.82
C THR A 84 -12.29 22.00 -9.26
N GLY A 85 -12.05 20.90 -9.89
CA GLY A 85 -11.58 20.87 -11.28
C GLY A 85 -12.71 20.89 -12.25
#